data_6f8583fc7e83c02a72d074562f696aca
#
_entry.id   6f8583fc7e83c02a72d074562f696aca
#
_cell.length_a   1.000
_cell.length_b   1.000
_cell.length_c   1.000
_cell.angle_alpha   90.00
_cell.angle_beta   90.00
_cell.angle_gamma   90.00
#
_symmetry.space_group_name_H-M   'P 1'
#
loop_
_entity.id
_entity.type
_entity.pdbx_description
1 polymer ?
#
loop_
_entity_poly.entity_id
_entity_poly.type
_entity_poly.pdbx_seq_one_letter_code
_entity_poly.pdbx_strand_id
1 'polypeptide(L)'
;MYLSPLREERTPSFKVDYMRNLWYDFGLGEGGTLLTLVMRLERCDSREAVRRLQNGEKRDAGSASLSPGVGERPAAGDPLPVVRPAAVPALRILSDAPLRHPALVGYLSSRGIVPSVAAAFCREVRYEVNGCAFFAVGFRNDAGGWELRSARFKGGSSPKHITTIDNRSDTVIAFEGFMDFLAYLSLKHPERLRIDAAVLNSVVNLPKAIPFLSRHPVIHAFFDNDEAGRKATADLIRLCPLSEVIDQSHFYRGHKDVNDYLTARIKGRTQKPSTQKNASETKAVQTLRNNLQAPKAEIAAIEPPRRKGVKI
;
A
#
# COMPACT_ATOMS: atom_id res chain seq x y z
N MET A 1 14.70 6.13 -19.48
CA MET A 1 15.79 5.36 -18.84
C MET A 1 17.10 6.02 -19.25
N TYR A 2 18.01 6.19 -18.31
CA TYR A 2 19.32 6.83 -18.46
C TYR A 2 20.40 5.89 -17.94
N LEU A 3 21.65 6.13 -18.30
CA LEU A 3 22.78 5.50 -17.61
C LEU A 3 22.85 6.04 -16.18
N SER A 4 23.21 5.18 -15.23
CA SER A 4 23.29 5.59 -13.82
C SER A 4 24.38 6.65 -13.61
N PRO A 5 24.06 7.78 -12.97
CA PRO A 5 25.06 8.75 -12.55
C PRO A 5 25.80 8.32 -11.28
N LEU A 6 25.40 7.21 -10.68
CA LEU A 6 25.93 6.70 -9.40
C LEU A 6 26.95 5.58 -9.56
N ARG A 7 27.06 5.02 -10.78
CA ARG A 7 27.97 3.91 -11.13
C ARG A 7 28.20 3.84 -12.63
N GLU A 8 29.26 3.16 -13.03
CA GLU A 8 29.49 2.83 -14.43
C GLU A 8 28.61 1.65 -14.87
N GLU A 9 27.91 1.82 -15.98
CA GLU A 9 27.11 0.77 -16.63
C GLU A 9 27.05 0.97 -18.14
N ARG A 10 26.81 -0.13 -18.88
CA ARG A 10 26.66 -0.10 -20.34
C ARG A 10 25.21 -0.09 -20.81
N THR A 11 24.29 -0.54 -19.96
CA THR A 11 22.87 -0.61 -20.28
C THR A 11 22.11 0.35 -19.38
N PRO A 12 21.26 1.26 -19.92
CA PRO A 12 20.51 2.22 -19.14
C PRO A 12 19.59 1.54 -18.11
N SER A 13 19.80 1.79 -16.82
CA SER A 13 19.03 1.25 -15.72
C SER A 13 18.56 2.30 -14.71
N PHE A 14 18.82 3.59 -15.00
CA PHE A 14 18.42 4.70 -14.15
C PHE A 14 17.12 5.35 -14.67
N LYS A 15 16.10 5.44 -13.83
CA LYS A 15 14.81 6.05 -14.16
C LYS A 15 14.59 7.32 -13.33
N VAL A 16 14.11 8.38 -13.99
CA VAL A 16 13.67 9.61 -13.33
C VAL A 16 12.19 9.82 -13.62
N ASP A 17 11.41 10.10 -12.58
CA ASP A 17 10.02 10.54 -12.64
C ASP A 17 9.99 12.04 -12.28
N TYR A 18 10.00 12.88 -13.30
CA TYR A 18 10.01 14.36 -13.13
C TYR A 18 8.74 14.88 -12.45
N MET A 19 7.60 14.22 -12.68
CA MET A 19 6.32 14.64 -12.09
C MET A 19 6.23 14.39 -10.60
N ARG A 20 6.92 13.35 -10.13
CA ARG A 20 6.95 12.96 -8.71
C ARG A 20 8.24 13.36 -8.00
N ASN A 21 9.22 13.95 -8.72
CA ASN A 21 10.56 14.22 -8.20
C ASN A 21 11.23 12.98 -7.60
N LEU A 22 11.10 11.83 -8.27
CA LEU A 22 11.65 10.56 -7.84
C LEU A 22 12.63 10.02 -8.87
N TRP A 23 13.63 9.30 -8.39
CA TRP A 23 14.55 8.52 -9.22
C TRP A 23 14.62 7.08 -8.69
N TYR A 24 15.00 6.16 -9.56
CA TYR A 24 15.26 4.76 -9.21
C TYR A 24 16.33 4.19 -10.11
N ASP A 25 17.36 3.59 -9.50
CA ASP A 25 18.42 2.84 -10.15
C ASP A 25 18.14 1.35 -10.02
N PHE A 26 17.74 0.71 -11.10
CA PHE A 26 17.40 -0.71 -11.11
C PHE A 26 18.64 -1.60 -10.90
N GLY A 27 19.82 -1.12 -11.25
CA GLY A 27 21.06 -1.87 -11.05
C GLY A 27 21.53 -1.88 -9.60
N LEU A 28 21.30 -0.77 -8.87
CA LEU A 28 21.57 -0.70 -7.44
C LEU A 28 20.38 -1.19 -6.58
N GLY A 29 19.17 -1.27 -7.17
CA GLY A 29 17.96 -1.54 -6.42
C GLY A 29 17.56 -0.39 -5.49
N GLU A 30 18.03 0.84 -5.77
CA GLU A 30 17.86 2.01 -4.91
C GLU A 30 17.11 3.14 -5.62
N GLY A 31 16.43 3.96 -4.83
CA GLY A 31 15.73 5.13 -5.34
C GLY A 31 15.46 6.17 -4.27
N GLY A 32 14.96 7.33 -4.68
CA GLY A 32 14.67 8.39 -3.75
C GLY A 32 14.15 9.65 -4.42
N THR A 33 14.20 10.76 -3.68
CA THR A 33 13.83 12.09 -4.17
C THR A 33 15.02 12.79 -4.83
N LEU A 34 14.77 13.89 -5.56
CA LEU A 34 15.84 14.73 -6.10
C LEU A 34 16.85 15.13 -5.02
N LEU A 35 16.37 15.44 -3.82
CA LEU A 35 17.25 15.79 -2.69
C LEU A 35 18.21 14.64 -2.37
N THR A 36 17.72 13.40 -2.29
CA THR A 36 18.57 12.24 -2.01
C THR A 36 19.55 11.95 -3.15
N LEU A 37 19.18 12.25 -4.39
CA LEU A 37 20.09 12.13 -5.52
C LEU A 37 21.26 13.13 -5.41
N VAL A 38 20.96 14.39 -5.11
CA VAL A 38 21.99 15.43 -4.91
C VAL A 38 22.91 15.06 -3.74
N MET A 39 22.36 14.61 -2.61
CA MET A 39 23.15 14.15 -1.48
C MET A 39 24.14 13.04 -1.87
N ARG A 40 23.72 12.09 -2.71
CA ARG A 40 24.57 11.00 -3.18
C ARG A 40 25.62 11.46 -4.19
N LEU A 41 25.24 12.24 -5.18
CA LEU A 41 26.13 12.72 -6.22
C LEU A 41 27.19 13.65 -5.66
N GLU A 42 26.79 14.53 -4.75
CA GLU A 42 27.67 15.58 -4.20
C GLU A 42 28.30 15.20 -2.84
N ARG A 43 27.97 13.99 -2.32
CA ARG A 43 28.47 13.48 -1.02
C ARG A 43 28.28 14.48 0.11
N CYS A 44 27.13 15.14 0.16
CA CYS A 44 26.80 16.19 1.12
C CYS A 44 25.60 15.81 1.99
N ASP A 45 25.41 16.52 3.10
CA ASP A 45 24.25 16.36 3.96
C ASP A 45 22.98 17.01 3.37
N SER A 46 21.84 16.81 4.02
CA SER A 46 20.55 17.31 3.54
C SER A 46 20.46 18.84 3.52
N ARG A 47 21.14 19.54 4.43
CA ARG A 47 21.13 21.01 4.50
C ARG A 47 21.91 21.59 3.33
N GLU A 48 23.08 21.04 3.06
CA GLU A 48 23.91 21.43 1.94
C GLU A 48 23.23 21.11 0.60
N ALA A 49 22.61 19.95 0.47
CA ALA A 49 21.87 19.57 -0.72
C ALA A 49 20.68 20.51 -0.99
N VAL A 50 19.94 20.93 0.03
CA VAL A 50 18.88 21.94 -0.09
C VAL A 50 19.45 23.28 -0.53
N ARG A 51 20.55 23.73 0.08
CA ARG A 51 21.20 24.97 -0.27
C ARG A 51 21.62 25.00 -1.74
N ARG A 52 22.20 23.90 -2.27
CA ARG A 52 22.63 23.77 -3.66
C ARG A 52 21.44 23.79 -4.62
N LEU A 53 20.35 23.09 -4.26
CA LEU A 53 19.12 23.10 -5.04
C LEU A 53 18.43 24.49 -5.06
N GLN A 54 18.50 25.24 -3.97
CA GLN A 54 17.90 26.58 -3.86
C GLN A 54 18.74 27.66 -4.58
N ASN A 55 20.06 27.58 -4.49
CA ASN A 55 20.95 28.55 -5.07
C ASN A 55 21.06 28.43 -6.60
N GLY A 56 20.44 27.39 -7.19
CA GLY A 56 20.22 27.26 -8.63
C GLY A 56 21.43 27.62 -9.45
N GLU A 57 22.65 27.14 -9.10
CA GLU A 57 23.82 27.36 -9.94
C GLU A 57 23.52 26.75 -11.31
N LYS A 58 23.18 27.62 -12.26
CA LYS A 58 23.19 27.32 -13.67
C LYS A 58 24.62 26.89 -13.99
N ARG A 59 24.89 25.61 -13.92
CA ARG A 59 26.04 25.07 -14.62
C ARG A 59 25.67 25.09 -16.08
N ASP A 60 26.23 26.06 -16.81
CA ASP A 60 26.19 26.04 -18.24
C ASP A 60 26.69 24.68 -18.70
N ALA A 61 25.91 24.03 -19.54
CA ALA A 61 26.25 22.80 -20.23
C ALA A 61 27.33 23.18 -21.27
N GLY A 62 28.53 23.36 -20.80
CA GLY A 62 29.70 23.78 -21.61
C GLY A 62 30.97 23.09 -21.12
N SER A 63 31.43 22.13 -21.91
CA SER A 63 32.79 21.65 -21.92
C SER A 63 33.19 20.66 -20.79
N ALA A 64 32.80 19.41 -20.91
CA ALA A 64 33.65 18.30 -20.48
C ALA A 64 34.50 17.84 -21.66
N SER A 65 35.65 18.45 -21.82
CA SER A 65 36.73 17.98 -22.69
C SER A 65 37.22 16.63 -22.14
N LEU A 66 36.91 15.56 -22.83
CA LEU A 66 37.52 14.24 -22.62
C LEU A 66 38.95 14.29 -23.25
N SER A 67 39.96 14.52 -22.44
CA SER A 67 41.35 14.18 -22.79
C SER A 67 41.65 12.78 -22.25
N PRO A 68 42.17 11.85 -23.07
CA PRO A 68 42.66 10.56 -22.60
C PRO A 68 44.04 10.74 -21.99
N GLY A 69 44.10 10.91 -20.69
CA GLY A 69 45.35 10.87 -19.92
C GLY A 69 45.75 9.42 -19.64
N VAL A 70 46.80 8.95 -20.31
CA VAL A 70 47.57 7.76 -19.92
C VAL A 70 48.24 8.10 -18.59
N GLY A 71 47.83 7.46 -17.50
CA GLY A 71 48.40 7.62 -16.17
C GLY A 71 48.46 6.32 -15.43
N GLU A 72 49.66 5.80 -15.29
CA GLU A 72 50.25 4.81 -14.40
C GLU A 72 49.37 4.07 -13.41
N ARG A 73 49.46 2.73 -13.45
CA ARG A 73 48.98 1.82 -12.42
C ARG A 73 49.77 2.04 -11.12
N PRO A 74 49.11 2.31 -9.99
CA PRO A 74 49.75 2.10 -8.69
C PRO A 74 49.76 0.63 -8.34
N ALA A 75 50.85 0.22 -7.69
CA ALA A 75 51.15 -1.13 -7.22
C ALA A 75 50.14 -1.68 -6.27
N ALA A 76 50.07 -3.03 -6.25
CA ALA A 76 49.29 -3.81 -5.30
C ALA A 76 49.72 -3.50 -3.85
N GLY A 77 48.76 -3.13 -3.02
CA GLY A 77 48.98 -2.99 -1.58
C GLY A 77 47.85 -2.19 -0.90
N ASP A 78 47.05 -2.90 -0.18
CA ASP A 78 46.01 -2.59 0.79
C ASP A 78 44.58 -2.87 0.33
N PRO A 79 43.87 -3.72 1.09
CA PRO A 79 42.44 -3.95 0.83
C PRO A 79 41.68 -2.65 1.07
N LEU A 80 41.06 -2.14 0.01
CA LEU A 80 40.12 -1.01 0.10
C LEU A 80 39.14 -1.24 1.25
N PRO A 81 38.85 -0.26 2.10
CA PRO A 81 37.85 -0.39 3.15
C PRO A 81 36.53 -0.78 2.48
N VAL A 82 35.99 -1.91 2.90
CA VAL A 82 34.64 -2.35 2.50
C VAL A 82 33.67 -1.26 2.93
N VAL A 83 33.35 -0.35 2.00
CA VAL A 83 32.28 0.62 2.21
C VAL A 83 31.00 -0.20 2.33
N ARG A 84 30.58 -0.46 3.57
CA ARG A 84 29.26 -1.01 3.82
C ARG A 84 28.26 -0.10 3.14
N PRO A 85 27.34 -0.63 2.30
CA PRO A 85 26.32 0.20 1.69
C PRO A 85 25.63 0.99 2.81
N ALA A 86 25.53 2.31 2.62
CA ALA A 86 24.85 3.17 3.58
C ALA A 86 23.46 2.56 3.84
N ALA A 87 23.20 2.17 5.08
CA ALA A 87 21.94 1.54 5.46
C ALA A 87 20.81 2.42 4.93
N VAL A 88 19.92 1.82 4.13
CA VAL A 88 18.66 2.47 3.74
C VAL A 88 18.08 3.08 5.01
N PRO A 89 17.74 4.40 5.02
CA PRO A 89 17.30 5.04 6.25
C PRO A 89 16.12 4.27 6.81
N ALA A 90 16.36 3.55 7.90
CA ALA A 90 15.35 2.70 8.50
C ALA A 90 14.25 3.60 9.05
N LEU A 91 13.04 3.47 8.50
CA LEU A 91 11.87 4.10 9.07
C LEU A 91 11.68 3.52 10.48
N ARG A 92 11.77 4.38 11.49
CA ARG A 92 11.62 4.02 12.89
C ARG A 92 10.27 4.51 13.41
N ILE A 93 9.44 3.60 13.92
CA ILE A 93 8.20 3.97 14.60
C ILE A 93 8.54 4.55 15.96
N LEU A 94 8.03 5.74 16.26
CA LEU A 94 8.22 6.44 17.54
C LEU A 94 7.09 6.15 18.51
N SER A 95 5.84 6.26 18.03
CA SER A 95 4.64 6.00 18.83
C SER A 95 3.42 5.81 17.94
N ASP A 96 2.35 5.28 18.51
CA ASP A 96 1.04 5.25 17.89
C ASP A 96 -0.03 5.74 18.88
N ALA A 97 -1.11 6.33 18.36
CA ALA A 97 -2.22 6.88 19.14
C ALA A 97 -3.55 6.69 18.37
N PRO A 98 -4.70 6.88 19.04
CA PRO A 98 -5.98 6.93 18.34
C PRO A 98 -5.97 7.97 17.23
N LEU A 99 -6.53 7.63 16.08
CA LEU A 99 -6.56 8.48 14.87
C LEU A 99 -7.47 9.71 15.10
N ARG A 100 -6.88 10.87 15.39
CA ARG A 100 -7.60 12.11 15.70
C ARG A 100 -7.01 13.35 15.05
N HIS A 101 -5.77 13.28 14.56
CA HIS A 101 -5.09 14.46 13.99
C HIS A 101 -5.85 15.01 12.77
N PRO A 102 -6.24 16.31 12.76
CA PRO A 102 -7.10 16.88 11.72
C PRO A 102 -6.56 16.71 10.30
N ALA A 103 -5.23 16.79 10.09
CA ALA A 103 -4.63 16.60 8.78
C ALA A 103 -4.78 15.17 8.26
N LEU A 104 -4.74 14.15 9.14
CA LEU A 104 -4.95 12.74 8.76
C LEU A 104 -6.42 12.45 8.50
N VAL A 105 -7.31 12.99 9.35
CA VAL A 105 -8.76 12.92 9.15
C VAL A 105 -9.15 13.60 7.82
N GLY A 106 -8.61 14.80 7.56
CA GLY A 106 -8.81 15.52 6.29
C GLY A 106 -8.29 14.74 5.09
N TYR A 107 -7.12 14.10 5.21
CA TYR A 107 -6.59 13.22 4.17
C TYR A 107 -7.53 12.06 3.86
N LEU A 108 -8.01 11.33 4.88
CA LEU A 108 -8.96 10.23 4.70
C LEU A 108 -10.26 10.70 4.05
N SER A 109 -10.81 11.84 4.51
CA SER A 109 -12.01 12.44 3.93
C SER A 109 -11.80 12.82 2.46
N SER A 110 -10.62 13.35 2.11
CA SER A 110 -10.28 13.66 0.70
C SER A 110 -10.20 12.43 -0.20
N ARG A 111 -9.94 11.26 0.40
CA ARG A 111 -9.96 9.95 -0.25
C ARG A 111 -11.33 9.27 -0.19
N GLY A 112 -12.36 9.98 0.32
CA GLY A 112 -13.72 9.47 0.46
C GLY A 112 -13.91 8.47 1.60
N ILE A 113 -12.88 8.22 2.40
CA ILE A 113 -12.93 7.27 3.50
C ILE A 113 -13.60 7.95 4.70
N VAL A 114 -14.59 7.26 5.27
CA VAL A 114 -15.30 7.71 6.48
C VAL A 114 -14.34 7.62 7.68
N PRO A 115 -14.05 8.72 8.38
CA PRO A 115 -13.06 8.72 9.45
C PRO A 115 -13.34 7.74 10.59
N SER A 116 -14.61 7.53 10.97
CA SER A 116 -14.99 6.56 12.00
C SER A 116 -14.71 5.13 11.56
N VAL A 117 -14.87 4.80 10.28
CA VAL A 117 -14.50 3.50 9.70
C VAL A 117 -12.99 3.31 9.80
N ALA A 118 -12.22 4.32 9.38
CA ALA A 118 -10.76 4.25 9.47
C ALA A 118 -10.27 4.12 10.91
N ALA A 119 -10.86 4.83 11.86
CA ALA A 119 -10.47 4.80 13.26
C ALA A 119 -10.66 3.43 13.94
N ALA A 120 -11.52 2.56 13.38
CA ALA A 120 -11.70 1.19 13.87
C ALA A 120 -10.51 0.27 13.53
N PHE A 121 -9.75 0.57 12.47
CA PHE A 121 -8.68 -0.29 11.95
C PHE A 121 -7.32 0.39 11.91
N CYS A 122 -7.28 1.71 11.96
CA CYS A 122 -6.07 2.50 11.81
C CYS A 122 -5.74 3.30 13.07
N ARG A 123 -4.46 3.65 13.18
CA ARG A 123 -3.93 4.50 14.25
C ARG A 123 -3.22 5.71 13.61
N GLU A 124 -3.06 6.75 14.40
CA GLU A 124 -2.11 7.81 14.11
C GLU A 124 -0.72 7.33 14.52
N VAL A 125 0.20 7.22 13.56
CA VAL A 125 1.56 6.72 13.80
C VAL A 125 2.56 7.84 13.60
N ARG A 126 3.37 8.08 14.63
CA ARG A 126 4.56 8.93 14.54
C ARG A 126 5.77 8.08 14.18
N TYR A 127 6.53 8.54 13.21
CA TYR A 127 7.70 7.81 12.73
C TYR A 127 8.82 8.78 12.37
N GLU A 128 10.03 8.27 12.33
CA GLU A 128 11.24 9.01 12.00
C GLU A 128 11.90 8.43 10.75
N VAL A 129 12.37 9.30 9.89
CA VAL A 129 13.24 8.96 8.75
C VAL A 129 14.37 9.99 8.71
N ASN A 130 15.62 9.53 8.71
CA ASN A 130 16.79 10.41 8.69
C ASN A 130 16.80 11.49 9.79
N GLY A 131 16.36 11.15 11.00
CA GLY A 131 16.31 12.09 12.13
C GLY A 131 15.15 13.09 12.08
N CYS A 132 14.31 13.06 11.04
CA CYS A 132 13.13 13.90 10.92
C CYS A 132 11.87 13.13 11.33
N ALA A 133 11.08 13.71 12.24
CA ALA A 133 9.84 13.12 12.70
C ALA A 133 8.65 13.50 11.79
N PHE A 134 7.83 12.51 11.50
CA PHE A 134 6.62 12.62 10.68
C PHE A 134 5.46 11.90 11.35
N PHE A 135 4.26 12.05 10.77
CA PHE A 135 3.08 11.30 11.19
C PHE A 135 2.25 10.86 9.98
N ALA A 136 1.55 9.74 10.11
CA ALA A 136 0.71 9.16 9.06
C ALA A 136 -0.44 8.36 9.65
N VAL A 137 -1.43 8.04 8.80
CA VAL A 137 -2.39 6.97 9.06
C VAL A 137 -1.63 5.66 8.99
N GLY A 138 -1.64 4.90 10.07
CA GLY A 138 -0.99 3.60 10.18
C GLY A 138 -2.00 2.47 10.24
N PHE A 139 -1.76 1.44 9.44
CA PHE A 139 -2.49 0.18 9.42
C PHE A 139 -1.53 -0.93 9.81
N ARG A 140 -1.82 -1.63 10.91
CA ARG A 140 -0.90 -2.61 11.49
C ARG A 140 -1.03 -3.94 10.78
N ASN A 141 0.10 -4.59 10.48
CA ASN A 141 0.09 -5.93 9.92
C ASN A 141 0.24 -7.01 11.01
N ASP A 142 -0.01 -8.27 10.67
CA ASP A 142 -0.03 -9.41 11.60
C ASP A 142 1.34 -9.70 12.22
N ALA A 143 2.43 -9.26 11.60
CA ALA A 143 3.79 -9.39 12.13
C ALA A 143 4.24 -8.16 12.97
N GLY A 144 3.33 -7.20 13.22
CA GLY A 144 3.62 -6.02 14.05
C GLY A 144 4.21 -4.83 13.29
N GLY A 145 4.45 -4.94 11.99
CA GLY A 145 4.83 -3.82 11.16
C GLY A 145 3.64 -2.91 10.81
N TRP A 146 3.92 -1.79 10.16
CA TRP A 146 2.93 -0.79 9.82
C TRP A 146 2.95 -0.45 8.34
N GLU A 147 1.78 -0.34 7.72
CA GLU A 147 1.60 0.36 6.46
C GLU A 147 1.17 1.80 6.76
N LEU A 148 1.86 2.77 6.16
CA LEU A 148 1.71 4.19 6.46
C LEU A 148 1.25 4.97 5.24
N ARG A 149 0.26 5.84 5.43
CA ARG A 149 -0.27 6.74 4.39
C ARG A 149 -0.53 8.12 4.93
N SER A 150 -0.14 9.11 4.16
CA SER A 150 -0.57 10.50 4.32
C SER A 150 -0.73 11.15 2.96
N ALA A 151 -1.08 12.42 2.90
CA ALA A 151 -1.21 13.15 1.63
C ALA A 151 0.10 13.16 0.81
N ARG A 152 1.26 13.03 1.47
CA ARG A 152 2.60 13.14 0.85
C ARG A 152 3.46 11.90 1.03
N PHE A 153 2.96 10.85 1.70
CA PHE A 153 3.77 9.68 2.02
C PHE A 153 3.01 8.37 1.83
N LYS A 154 3.67 7.43 1.16
CA LYS A 154 3.28 6.02 1.02
C LYS A 154 4.50 5.18 1.39
N GLY A 155 4.43 4.43 2.47
CA GLY A 155 5.50 3.57 2.93
C GLY A 155 5.06 2.67 4.05
N GLY A 156 6.00 2.13 4.80
CA GLY A 156 5.70 1.30 5.97
C GLY A 156 6.97 0.78 6.63
N SER A 157 6.83 0.33 7.87
CA SER A 157 7.91 -0.27 8.64
C SER A 157 8.06 -1.76 8.38
N SER A 158 9.20 -2.33 8.77
CA SER A 158 9.38 -3.76 8.88
C SER A 158 8.78 -4.27 10.21
N PRO A 159 8.43 -5.56 10.29
CA PRO A 159 8.40 -6.54 9.20
C PRO A 159 7.23 -6.30 8.24
N LYS A 160 7.43 -6.66 6.94
CA LYS A 160 6.37 -6.59 5.93
C LYS A 160 5.53 -7.86 5.96
N HIS A 161 4.23 -7.69 6.15
CA HIS A 161 3.29 -8.80 6.23
C HIS A 161 1.89 -8.40 5.75
N ILE A 162 1.00 -9.37 5.63
CA ILE A 162 -0.43 -9.17 5.45
C ILE A 162 -1.09 -8.69 6.74
N THR A 163 -2.33 -8.23 6.64
CA THR A 163 -3.21 -8.02 7.79
C THR A 163 -4.46 -8.87 7.61
N THR A 164 -4.79 -9.66 8.61
CA THR A 164 -6.00 -10.50 8.62
C THR A 164 -7.01 -10.01 9.66
N ILE A 165 -8.30 -10.16 9.36
CA ILE A 165 -9.41 -9.92 10.26
C ILE A 165 -10.24 -11.20 10.24
N ASP A 166 -10.21 -11.94 11.34
CA ASP A 166 -10.87 -13.23 11.50
C ASP A 166 -12.15 -13.07 12.35
N ASN A 167 -13.29 -13.10 11.69
CA ASN A 167 -14.63 -13.08 12.30
C ASN A 167 -15.27 -14.47 12.27
N ARG A 168 -14.52 -15.51 11.88
CA ARG A 168 -14.96 -16.91 11.73
C ARG A 168 -16.06 -17.07 10.68
N SER A 169 -15.91 -16.39 9.56
CA SER A 169 -16.82 -16.45 8.43
C SER A 169 -16.35 -17.48 7.40
N ASP A 170 -17.28 -18.10 6.69
CA ASP A 170 -16.98 -18.94 5.51
C ASP A 170 -16.61 -18.12 4.27
N THR A 171 -16.74 -16.81 4.34
CA THR A 171 -16.45 -15.88 3.25
C THR A 171 -15.36 -14.90 3.67
N VAL A 172 -14.39 -14.68 2.80
CA VAL A 172 -13.33 -13.70 2.99
C VAL A 172 -13.29 -12.69 1.84
N ILE A 173 -13.01 -11.43 2.17
CA ILE A 173 -12.71 -10.37 1.21
C ILE A 173 -11.22 -10.09 1.22
N ALA A 174 -10.58 -10.09 0.06
CA ALA A 174 -9.14 -9.89 -0.11
C ALA A 174 -8.86 -8.57 -0.85
N PHE A 175 -7.95 -7.74 -0.33
CA PHE A 175 -7.55 -6.45 -0.90
C PHE A 175 -6.05 -6.38 -1.12
N GLU A 176 -5.63 -5.63 -2.15
CA GLU A 176 -4.20 -5.35 -2.33
C GLU A 176 -3.68 -4.40 -1.25
N GLY A 177 -4.41 -3.31 -0.96
CA GLY A 177 -4.02 -2.27 -0.02
C GLY A 177 -5.10 -1.92 1.01
N PHE A 178 -4.66 -1.41 2.16
CA PHE A 178 -5.61 -1.06 3.23
C PHE A 178 -6.50 0.15 2.89
N MET A 179 -6.09 1.04 1.97
CA MET A 179 -6.92 2.15 1.52
C MET A 179 -8.15 1.65 0.75
N ASP A 180 -8.00 0.56 -0.01
CA ASP A 180 -9.09 -0.09 -0.75
C ASP A 180 -10.04 -0.83 0.19
N PHE A 181 -9.49 -1.50 1.20
CA PHE A 181 -10.27 -2.09 2.28
C PHE A 181 -11.12 -1.03 3.00
N LEU A 182 -10.53 0.10 3.40
CA LEU A 182 -11.26 1.20 4.05
C LEU A 182 -12.28 1.86 3.11
N ALA A 183 -11.96 1.98 1.81
CA ALA A 183 -12.88 2.50 0.81
C ALA A 183 -14.08 1.58 0.64
N TYR A 184 -13.86 0.27 0.56
CA TYR A 184 -14.93 -0.73 0.53
C TYR A 184 -15.84 -0.62 1.76
N LEU A 185 -15.29 -0.56 2.96
CA LEU A 185 -16.07 -0.39 4.18
C LEU A 185 -16.85 0.93 4.19
N SER A 186 -16.25 2.01 3.67
CA SER A 186 -16.91 3.32 3.56
C SER A 186 -18.07 3.30 2.55
N LEU A 187 -17.98 2.52 1.48
CA LEU A 187 -19.06 2.31 0.51
C LEU A 187 -20.21 1.48 1.10
N LYS A 188 -19.87 0.47 1.89
CA LYS A 188 -20.86 -0.47 2.45
C LYS A 188 -21.53 0.06 3.72
N HIS A 189 -20.88 0.97 4.44
CA HIS A 189 -21.31 1.48 5.75
C HIS A 189 -21.80 0.38 6.71
N PRO A 190 -21.05 -0.73 6.88
CA PRO A 190 -21.48 -1.75 7.81
C PRO A 190 -21.30 -1.24 9.24
N GLU A 191 -22.28 -1.45 10.11
CA GLU A 191 -22.12 -1.17 11.55
C GLU A 191 -20.96 -1.99 12.14
N ARG A 192 -20.78 -3.21 11.62
CA ARG A 192 -19.69 -4.12 11.98
C ARG A 192 -19.34 -5.00 10.77
N LEU A 193 -18.04 -5.18 10.53
CA LEU A 193 -17.57 -6.18 9.57
C LEU A 193 -17.86 -7.57 10.14
N ARG A 194 -18.66 -8.37 9.42
CA ARG A 194 -19.06 -9.72 9.84
C ARG A 194 -18.34 -10.82 9.07
N ILE A 195 -17.80 -10.49 7.90
CA ILE A 195 -17.03 -11.40 7.06
C ILE A 195 -15.54 -11.26 7.36
N ASP A 196 -14.76 -12.26 7.03
CA ASP A 196 -13.32 -12.22 7.18
C ASP A 196 -12.70 -11.30 6.15
N ALA A 197 -11.53 -10.74 6.46
CA ALA A 197 -10.80 -9.92 5.52
C ALA A 197 -9.29 -10.21 5.54
N ALA A 198 -8.67 -10.13 4.37
CA ALA A 198 -7.23 -10.20 4.19
C ALA A 198 -6.76 -8.99 3.38
N VAL A 199 -5.84 -8.21 3.91
CA VAL A 199 -5.19 -7.11 3.21
C VAL A 199 -3.75 -7.50 2.95
N LEU A 200 -3.36 -7.64 1.69
CA LEU A 200 -2.03 -8.08 1.30
C LEU A 200 -0.95 -7.08 1.66
N ASN A 201 -1.32 -5.78 1.71
CA ASN A 201 -0.40 -4.64 1.86
C ASN A 201 0.60 -4.49 0.69
N SER A 202 0.74 -5.52 -0.13
CA SER A 202 1.42 -5.59 -1.43
C SER A 202 1.15 -6.96 -2.04
N VAL A 203 1.00 -7.06 -3.35
CA VAL A 203 0.83 -8.34 -4.07
C VAL A 203 1.95 -9.35 -3.82
N VAL A 204 3.16 -8.88 -3.50
CA VAL A 204 4.31 -9.72 -3.13
C VAL A 204 4.03 -10.57 -1.88
N ASN A 205 3.11 -10.13 -1.02
CA ASN A 205 2.75 -10.87 0.19
C ASN A 205 1.62 -11.91 -0.06
N LEU A 206 1.11 -12.07 -1.28
CA LEU A 206 0.08 -13.06 -1.59
C LEU A 206 0.41 -14.46 -1.05
N PRO A 207 1.63 -15.01 -1.19
CA PRO A 207 1.98 -16.32 -0.64
C PRO A 207 1.76 -16.42 0.88
N LYS A 208 1.95 -15.32 1.62
CA LYS A 208 1.71 -15.27 3.06
C LYS A 208 0.24 -15.30 3.42
N ALA A 209 -0.64 -14.87 2.50
CA ALA A 209 -2.08 -14.83 2.71
C ALA A 209 -2.76 -16.20 2.41
N ILE A 210 -2.14 -17.05 1.60
CA ILE A 210 -2.73 -18.33 1.18
C ILE A 210 -3.16 -19.20 2.35
N PRO A 211 -2.39 -19.38 3.44
CA PRO A 211 -2.81 -20.21 4.57
C PRO A 211 -4.09 -19.70 5.25
N PHE A 212 -4.34 -18.39 5.21
CA PHE A 212 -5.59 -17.80 5.71
C PHE A 212 -6.70 -17.90 4.68
N LEU A 213 -6.45 -17.49 3.43
CA LEU A 213 -7.44 -17.45 2.36
C LEU A 213 -8.00 -18.83 2.02
N SER A 214 -7.16 -19.87 1.95
CA SER A 214 -7.55 -21.23 1.57
C SER A 214 -8.45 -21.95 2.61
N ARG A 215 -8.66 -21.35 3.79
CA ARG A 215 -9.62 -21.86 4.78
C ARG A 215 -11.07 -21.53 4.42
N HIS A 216 -11.30 -20.60 3.47
CA HIS A 216 -12.61 -20.08 3.12
C HIS A 216 -13.13 -20.72 1.84
N PRO A 217 -14.35 -21.26 1.85
CA PRO A 217 -15.02 -21.71 0.63
C PRO A 217 -15.18 -20.64 -0.43
N VAL A 218 -15.38 -19.36 -0.02
CA VAL A 218 -15.61 -18.25 -0.93
C VAL A 218 -14.62 -17.12 -0.65
N ILE A 219 -13.91 -16.67 -1.70
CA ILE A 219 -12.95 -15.57 -1.65
C ILE A 219 -13.37 -14.49 -2.66
N HIS A 220 -13.69 -13.28 -2.20
CA HIS A 220 -13.91 -12.13 -3.05
C HIS A 220 -12.62 -11.33 -3.17
N ALA A 221 -12.01 -11.30 -4.35
CA ALA A 221 -10.76 -10.58 -4.63
C ALA A 221 -11.03 -9.17 -5.16
N PHE A 222 -10.52 -8.14 -4.46
CA PHE A 222 -10.57 -6.73 -4.81
C PHE A 222 -9.15 -6.21 -5.06
N PHE A 223 -8.48 -6.71 -6.10
CA PHE A 223 -7.12 -6.33 -6.47
C PHE A 223 -7.14 -5.23 -7.53
N ASP A 224 -6.04 -4.49 -7.65
CA ASP A 224 -5.93 -3.36 -8.58
C ASP A 224 -6.22 -3.77 -10.04
N ASN A 225 -6.83 -2.88 -10.83
CA ASN A 225 -7.11 -3.08 -12.26
C ASN A 225 -5.86 -2.86 -13.14
N ASP A 226 -4.67 -3.22 -12.63
CA ASP A 226 -3.43 -3.21 -13.38
C ASP A 226 -2.89 -4.63 -13.63
N GLU A 227 -1.73 -4.75 -14.25
CA GLU A 227 -1.13 -6.05 -14.59
C GLU A 227 -0.79 -6.86 -13.34
N ALA A 228 -0.29 -6.19 -12.29
CA ALA A 228 0.10 -6.85 -11.05
C ALA A 228 -1.12 -7.42 -10.30
N GLY A 229 -2.22 -6.66 -10.23
CA GLY A 229 -3.46 -7.11 -9.61
C GLY A 229 -4.12 -8.25 -10.38
N ARG A 230 -4.16 -8.19 -11.73
CA ARG A 230 -4.66 -9.31 -12.55
C ARG A 230 -3.84 -10.58 -12.36
N LYS A 231 -2.50 -10.46 -12.31
CA LYS A 231 -1.62 -11.59 -12.02
C LYS A 231 -1.88 -12.15 -10.64
N ALA A 232 -2.02 -11.29 -9.63
CA ALA A 232 -2.33 -11.72 -8.26
C ALA A 232 -3.66 -12.48 -8.18
N THR A 233 -4.70 -12.04 -8.92
CA THR A 233 -5.98 -12.75 -9.02
C THR A 233 -5.80 -14.13 -9.64
N ALA A 234 -5.08 -14.23 -10.74
CA ALA A 234 -4.80 -15.52 -11.40
C ALA A 234 -3.99 -16.47 -10.48
N ASP A 235 -2.99 -15.93 -9.78
CA ASP A 235 -2.20 -16.70 -8.82
C ASP A 235 -3.05 -17.15 -7.62
N LEU A 236 -3.96 -16.32 -7.13
CA LEU A 236 -4.89 -16.67 -6.05
C LEU A 236 -5.80 -17.83 -6.44
N ILE A 237 -6.41 -17.80 -7.65
CA ILE A 237 -7.24 -18.90 -8.19
C ILE A 237 -6.44 -20.20 -8.23
N ARG A 238 -5.21 -20.13 -8.72
CA ARG A 238 -4.32 -21.31 -8.82
C ARG A 238 -3.91 -21.86 -7.46
N LEU A 239 -3.67 -20.98 -6.47
CA LEU A 239 -3.16 -21.35 -5.15
C LEU A 239 -4.25 -21.75 -4.14
N CYS A 240 -5.52 -21.41 -4.43
CA CYS A 240 -6.68 -21.79 -3.61
C CYS A 240 -7.68 -22.64 -4.42
N PRO A 241 -7.28 -23.83 -4.91
CA PRO A 241 -8.10 -24.62 -5.86
C PRO A 241 -9.39 -25.19 -5.26
N LEU A 242 -9.53 -25.19 -3.94
CA LEU A 242 -10.73 -25.65 -3.24
C LEU A 242 -11.70 -24.51 -2.88
N SER A 243 -11.31 -23.26 -3.15
CA SER A 243 -12.11 -22.06 -2.90
C SER A 243 -12.72 -21.53 -4.19
N GLU A 244 -13.96 -21.05 -4.12
CA GLU A 244 -14.54 -20.23 -5.18
C GLU A 244 -13.95 -18.82 -5.10
N VAL A 245 -13.05 -18.47 -6.03
CA VAL A 245 -12.46 -17.14 -6.11
C VAL A 245 -13.24 -16.29 -7.07
N ILE A 246 -13.87 -15.23 -6.56
CA ILE A 246 -14.70 -14.30 -7.30
C ILE A 246 -13.93 -12.98 -7.49
N ASP A 247 -13.54 -12.70 -8.74
CA ASP A 247 -12.91 -11.43 -9.11
C ASP A 247 -13.94 -10.29 -9.06
N GLN A 248 -13.70 -9.32 -8.19
CA GLN A 248 -14.57 -8.17 -7.96
C GLN A 248 -14.10 -6.92 -8.73
N SER A 249 -13.05 -7.00 -9.53
CA SER A 249 -12.46 -5.88 -10.28
C SER A 249 -13.46 -5.20 -11.23
N HIS A 250 -14.48 -5.93 -11.68
CA HIS A 250 -15.54 -5.42 -12.55
C HIS A 250 -16.41 -4.33 -11.89
N PHE A 251 -16.51 -4.26 -10.55
CA PHE A 251 -17.29 -3.24 -9.85
C PHE A 251 -16.66 -1.85 -9.90
N TYR A 252 -15.34 -1.78 -10.09
CA TYR A 252 -14.62 -0.52 -10.25
C TYR A 252 -13.96 -0.41 -11.63
N ARG A 253 -14.60 -1.02 -12.64
CA ARG A 253 -14.15 -0.91 -14.03
C ARG A 253 -13.98 0.57 -14.43
N GLY A 254 -12.87 0.89 -15.10
CA GLY A 254 -12.52 2.26 -15.47
C GLY A 254 -11.79 3.05 -14.35
N HIS A 255 -11.60 2.42 -13.20
CA HIS A 255 -10.81 2.93 -12.10
C HIS A 255 -9.70 1.97 -11.76
N LYS A 256 -8.59 2.49 -11.23
CA LYS A 256 -7.44 1.67 -10.88
C LYS A 256 -7.78 0.69 -9.76
N ASP A 257 -8.44 1.17 -8.72
CA ASP A 257 -8.72 0.46 -7.48
C ASP A 257 -10.06 0.92 -6.85
N VAL A 258 -10.46 0.29 -5.75
CA VAL A 258 -11.71 0.61 -5.04
C VAL A 258 -11.70 2.04 -4.49
N ASN A 259 -10.55 2.53 -4.04
CA ASN A 259 -10.44 3.88 -3.48
C ASN A 259 -10.51 4.95 -4.57
N ASP A 260 -9.94 4.71 -5.76
CA ASP A 260 -10.09 5.59 -6.92
C ASP A 260 -11.55 5.68 -7.36
N TYR A 261 -12.24 4.55 -7.45
CA TYR A 261 -13.68 4.50 -7.73
C TYR A 261 -14.50 5.30 -6.70
N LEU A 262 -14.27 5.11 -5.39
CA LEU A 262 -14.95 5.86 -4.33
C LEU A 262 -14.72 7.36 -4.49
N THR A 263 -13.47 7.77 -4.71
CA THR A 263 -13.08 9.18 -4.85
C THR A 263 -13.76 9.82 -6.06
N ALA A 264 -13.78 9.14 -7.21
CA ALA A 264 -14.46 9.61 -8.42
C ALA A 264 -15.98 9.76 -8.20
N ARG A 265 -16.61 8.80 -7.54
CA ARG A 265 -18.04 8.82 -7.23
C ARG A 265 -18.43 10.01 -6.34
N ILE A 266 -17.63 10.36 -5.36
CA ILE A 266 -17.87 11.52 -4.48
C ILE A 266 -17.73 12.82 -5.28
N LYS A 267 -16.66 12.96 -6.08
CA LYS A 267 -16.45 14.12 -6.94
C LYS A 267 -17.61 14.32 -7.95
N GLY A 268 -18.09 13.24 -8.55
CA GLY A 268 -19.23 13.29 -9.46
C GLY A 268 -20.55 13.67 -8.78
N ARG A 269 -20.73 13.36 -7.49
CA ARG A 269 -21.91 13.81 -6.72
C ARG A 269 -21.87 15.29 -6.37
N THR A 270 -20.68 15.84 -6.08
CA THR A 270 -20.52 17.27 -5.77
C THR A 270 -20.67 18.17 -7.00
N GLN A 271 -20.56 17.63 -8.22
CA GLN A 271 -20.68 18.38 -9.47
C GLN A 271 -22.08 18.35 -10.09
N LYS A 272 -23.00 17.50 -9.62
CA LYS A 272 -24.40 17.47 -10.12
C LYS A 272 -25.29 18.29 -9.18
N PRO A 273 -26.02 19.32 -9.67
CA PRO A 273 -27.11 19.94 -8.93
C PRO A 273 -28.17 18.86 -8.63
N SER A 274 -28.86 18.97 -7.50
CA SER A 274 -29.75 17.99 -6.85
C SER A 274 -31.01 17.65 -7.66
N THR A 275 -30.87 17.07 -8.85
CA THR A 275 -32.04 16.55 -9.60
C THR A 275 -31.62 15.36 -10.44
N GLN A 276 -31.81 14.23 -9.92
CA GLN A 276 -32.08 12.88 -10.44
C GLN A 276 -31.31 11.79 -9.68
N LYS A 277 -32.01 11.09 -8.79
CA LYS A 277 -31.58 9.80 -8.25
C LYS A 277 -31.56 8.79 -9.41
N ASN A 278 -30.41 8.42 -9.90
CA ASN A 278 -30.29 7.40 -10.95
C ASN A 278 -30.59 6.01 -10.36
N ALA A 279 -31.68 5.41 -10.79
CA ALA A 279 -32.11 4.07 -10.41
C ALA A 279 -31.09 2.95 -10.70
N SER A 280 -30.18 3.18 -11.67
CA SER A 280 -29.12 2.24 -12.05
C SER A 280 -28.00 2.10 -11.01
N GLU A 281 -27.64 3.22 -10.32
CA GLU A 281 -26.57 3.21 -9.30
C GLU A 281 -27.02 2.53 -8.01
N THR A 282 -28.32 2.63 -7.69
CA THR A 282 -28.93 1.95 -6.55
C THR A 282 -28.90 0.43 -6.77
N LYS A 283 -29.11 -0.03 -8.02
CA LYS A 283 -29.05 -1.47 -8.37
C LYS A 283 -27.64 -2.05 -8.19
N ALA A 284 -26.59 -1.36 -8.63
CA ALA A 284 -25.20 -1.88 -8.49
C ALA A 284 -24.78 -2.00 -7.02
N VAL A 285 -25.12 -1.03 -6.18
CA VAL A 285 -24.87 -1.09 -4.72
C VAL A 285 -25.73 -2.15 -4.05
N GLN A 286 -26.98 -2.32 -4.49
CA GLN A 286 -27.87 -3.35 -3.98
C GLN A 286 -27.40 -4.76 -4.38
N THR A 287 -26.88 -4.93 -5.61
CA THR A 287 -26.29 -6.20 -6.07
C THR A 287 -25.06 -6.56 -5.25
N LEU A 288 -24.17 -5.58 -4.97
CA LEU A 288 -23.06 -5.76 -4.04
C LEU A 288 -23.52 -6.18 -2.63
N ARG A 289 -24.60 -5.58 -2.13
CA ARG A 289 -25.17 -5.94 -0.83
C ARG A 289 -25.69 -7.37 -0.82
N ASN A 290 -26.40 -7.78 -1.87
CA ASN A 290 -27.07 -9.08 -1.95
C ASN A 290 -26.06 -10.22 -2.19
N ASN A 291 -25.02 -10.01 -2.99
CA ASN A 291 -24.00 -11.02 -3.28
C ASN A 291 -23.05 -11.32 -2.10
N LEU A 292 -23.04 -10.46 -1.07
CA LEU A 292 -22.19 -10.62 0.11
C LEU A 292 -22.99 -10.94 1.38
N GLN A 293 -24.31 -11.11 1.28
CA GLN A 293 -25.09 -11.75 2.32
C GLN A 293 -24.91 -13.25 2.16
N ALA A 294 -24.23 -13.90 3.12
CA ALA A 294 -24.19 -15.34 3.21
C ALA A 294 -25.61 -15.91 3.09
N PRO A 295 -25.82 -17.07 2.41
CA PRO A 295 -27.10 -17.72 2.42
C PRO A 295 -27.54 -17.89 3.88
N LYS A 296 -28.78 -17.50 4.20
CA LYS A 296 -29.39 -17.79 5.49
C LYS A 296 -29.42 -19.31 5.62
N ALA A 297 -28.38 -19.89 6.24
CA ALA A 297 -28.53 -21.23 6.78
C ALA A 297 -29.58 -21.13 7.86
N GLU A 298 -30.73 -21.74 7.64
CA GLU A 298 -31.71 -22.05 8.65
C GLU A 298 -30.98 -22.77 9.78
N ILE A 299 -30.72 -22.07 10.88
CA ILE A 299 -30.23 -22.68 12.10
C ILE A 299 -31.44 -23.41 12.67
N ALA A 300 -31.56 -24.69 12.30
CA ALA A 300 -32.41 -25.64 13.05
C ALA A 300 -31.86 -25.61 14.49
N ALA A 301 -32.72 -25.23 15.42
CA ALA A 301 -32.46 -25.19 16.85
C ALA A 301 -32.02 -26.61 17.30
N ILE A 302 -30.73 -26.79 17.56
CA ILE A 302 -30.24 -27.98 18.25
C ILE A 302 -30.52 -27.75 19.72
N GLU A 303 -31.56 -28.41 20.24
CA GLU A 303 -31.80 -28.50 21.69
C GLU A 303 -30.58 -29.12 22.39
N PRO A 304 -30.14 -28.56 23.53
CA PRO A 304 -29.05 -29.17 24.28
C PRO A 304 -29.47 -30.51 24.88
N PRO A 305 -28.58 -31.53 24.92
CA PRO A 305 -28.92 -32.85 25.46
C PRO A 305 -29.31 -32.76 26.94
N ARG A 306 -30.47 -33.33 27.30
CA ARG A 306 -30.96 -33.50 28.69
C ARG A 306 -29.95 -34.31 29.50
N ARG A 307 -29.39 -33.72 30.57
CA ARG A 307 -28.59 -34.44 31.57
C ARG A 307 -29.48 -35.50 32.25
N LYS A 308 -29.12 -36.78 32.06
CA LYS A 308 -29.67 -37.89 32.86
C LYS A 308 -29.13 -37.75 34.29
N GLY A 309 -30.03 -37.54 35.25
CA GLY A 309 -29.71 -37.53 36.65
C GLY A 309 -29.28 -38.95 37.09
N VAL A 310 -28.12 -39.04 37.75
CA VAL A 310 -27.69 -40.22 38.51
C VAL A 310 -28.45 -40.15 39.82
N LYS A 311 -29.29 -41.16 40.08
CA LYS A 311 -29.85 -41.43 41.43
C LYS A 311 -28.76 -42.17 42.23
N ILE A 312 -28.50 -41.65 43.41
CA ILE A 312 -27.78 -42.31 44.50
C ILE A 312 -28.63 -43.43 45.04
#